data_0e041a44e371326da8a2d3c2ebbd6bb7
#
_entry.id   0e041a44e371326da8a2d3c2ebbd6bb7
#
_cell.length_a   1.000
_cell.length_b   1.000
_cell.length_c   1.000
_cell.angle_alpha   90.00
_cell.angle_beta   90.00
_cell.angle_gamma   90.00
#
_symmetry.space_group_name_H-M   'P 1'
#
loop_
_entity.id
_entity.type
_entity.pdbx_description
1 polymer ?
#
loop_
_entity_poly.entity_id
_entity_poly.type
_entity_poly.pdbx_seq_one_letter_code
_entity_poly.pdbx_strand_id
1 'polypeptide(L)'
;MTTERPTELKLVFDEPVQRKKAPKHLADFGPAERKAFAKELGFQPFRAAQVATHYFSHLSNNPDDWTDIPAAERQAIADALTPKMIELVTTRTTDGGMTRKDLWKLHDGVLVESVLMLSLIHI
;
A
#
# COMPACT_ATOMS: atom_id res chain seq x y z
N MET A 1 -34.84 23.64 16.61
CA MET A 1 -33.74 23.39 16.88
C MET A 1 -32.69 23.13 15.91
N THR A 2 -31.87 24.03 15.93
CA THR A 2 -30.69 24.11 15.10
C THR A 2 -29.62 23.10 15.47
N THR A 3 -29.89 22.30 16.48
CA THR A 3 -28.89 21.36 16.98
C THR A 3 -28.61 20.16 16.06
N GLU A 4 -29.57 19.83 15.22
CA GLU A 4 -29.40 18.68 14.36
C GLU A 4 -28.33 18.87 13.30
N ARG A 5 -28.25 20.02 12.70
CA ARG A 5 -27.29 20.28 11.64
C ARG A 5 -25.86 20.25 12.12
N PRO A 6 -25.49 20.90 13.23
CA PRO A 6 -24.15 20.73 13.79
C PRO A 6 -23.85 19.29 14.17
N THR A 7 -24.85 18.56 14.64
CA THR A 7 -24.67 17.17 15.00
C THR A 7 -24.38 16.30 13.79
N GLU A 8 -25.05 16.55 12.68
CA GLU A 8 -24.76 15.82 11.45
C GLU A 8 -23.36 16.09 10.94
N LEU A 9 -22.90 17.33 10.98
CA LEU A 9 -21.55 17.67 10.61
C LEU A 9 -20.54 17.00 11.53
N LYS A 10 -20.84 16.93 12.82
CA LYS A 10 -20.01 16.21 13.78
C LYS A 10 -19.89 14.73 13.43
N LEU A 11 -20.96 14.10 13.04
CA LEU A 11 -20.95 12.70 12.67
C LEU A 11 -20.04 12.44 11.48
N VAL A 12 -19.99 13.36 10.52
CA VAL A 12 -19.13 13.23 9.35
C VAL A 12 -17.66 13.38 9.71
N PHE A 13 -17.31 14.29 10.62
CA PHE A 13 -15.91 14.59 10.95
C PHE A 13 -15.43 13.95 12.23
N ASP A 14 -16.32 13.76 13.19
CA ASP A 14 -15.96 13.28 14.54
C ASP A 14 -16.30 11.80 14.74
N GLU A 15 -16.95 11.18 13.77
CA GLU A 15 -17.20 9.76 13.84
C GLU A 15 -15.86 9.06 14.02
N PRO A 16 -15.71 8.29 15.12
CA PRO A 16 -14.41 7.65 15.33
C PRO A 16 -14.14 6.73 14.17
N VAL A 17 -13.21 7.15 13.34
CA VAL A 17 -12.66 6.26 12.33
C VAL A 17 -12.02 5.12 13.12
N GLN A 18 -12.66 3.97 13.10
CA GLN A 18 -12.06 2.77 13.67
C GLN A 18 -10.84 2.45 12.82
N ARG A 19 -9.73 2.98 13.25
CA ARG A 19 -8.47 2.67 12.60
C ARG A 19 -8.11 1.23 12.91
N LYS A 20 -8.46 0.36 12.01
CA LYS A 20 -7.97 -1.01 12.04
C LYS A 20 -6.46 -0.94 11.92
N LYS A 21 -5.78 -1.72 12.74
CA LYS A 21 -4.34 -1.89 12.58
C LYS A 21 -4.02 -2.29 11.15
N ALA A 22 -3.06 -1.62 10.56
CA ALA A 22 -2.55 -2.02 9.27
C ALA A 22 -1.99 -3.45 9.36
N PRO A 23 -2.16 -4.28 8.32
CA PRO A 23 -1.48 -5.56 8.28
C PRO A 23 0.03 -5.35 8.32
N LYS A 24 0.74 -6.27 8.95
CA LYS A 24 2.20 -6.21 9.00
C LYS A 24 2.76 -6.38 7.59
N HIS A 25 3.74 -5.56 7.27
CA HIS A 25 4.38 -5.53 5.97
C HIS A 25 5.88 -5.73 6.13
N LEU A 26 6.51 -6.32 5.12
CA LEU A 26 7.96 -6.54 5.11
C LEU A 26 8.74 -5.25 5.36
N ALA A 27 8.24 -4.11 4.88
CA ALA A 27 8.87 -2.81 5.06
C ALA A 27 8.88 -2.31 6.51
N ASP A 28 8.08 -2.91 7.39
CA ASP A 28 8.04 -2.53 8.82
C ASP A 28 9.26 -3.05 9.58
N PHE A 29 10.05 -3.92 8.99
CA PHE A 29 11.11 -4.64 9.68
C PHE A 29 12.48 -4.42 9.06
N GLY A 30 13.55 -4.50 9.88
CA GLY A 30 14.91 -4.56 9.41
C GLY A 30 15.28 -5.95 8.86
N PRO A 31 16.48 -6.09 8.24
CA PRO A 31 16.84 -7.34 7.56
C PRO A 31 16.76 -8.60 8.41
N ALA A 32 17.22 -8.56 9.66
CA ALA A 32 17.16 -9.71 10.56
C ALA A 32 15.73 -10.03 10.99
N GLU A 33 14.94 -8.99 11.25
CA GLU A 33 13.55 -9.12 11.68
C GLU A 33 12.65 -9.61 10.55
N ARG A 34 12.99 -9.29 9.30
CA ARG A 34 12.26 -9.78 8.12
C ARG A 34 12.34 -11.29 8.00
N LYS A 35 13.48 -11.87 8.32
CA LYS A 35 13.63 -13.33 8.33
C LYS A 35 12.75 -13.98 9.38
N ALA A 36 12.70 -13.39 10.57
CA ALA A 36 11.83 -13.86 11.64
C ALA A 36 10.35 -13.72 11.26
N PHE A 37 9.98 -12.63 10.61
CA PHE A 37 8.63 -12.40 10.11
C PHE A 37 8.20 -13.46 9.10
N ALA A 38 9.06 -13.77 8.13
CA ALA A 38 8.78 -14.82 7.15
C ALA A 38 8.61 -16.19 7.81
N LYS A 39 9.47 -16.50 8.76
CA LYS A 39 9.40 -17.76 9.51
C LYS A 39 8.10 -17.86 10.32
N GLU A 40 7.68 -16.79 10.96
CA GLU A 40 6.44 -16.71 11.71
C GLU A 40 5.23 -17.00 10.82
N LEU A 41 5.28 -16.58 9.57
CA LEU A 41 4.21 -16.79 8.59
C LEU A 41 4.28 -18.17 7.92
N GLY A 42 5.25 -19.00 8.29
CA GLY A 42 5.39 -20.36 7.76
C GLY A 42 6.25 -20.49 6.51
N PHE A 43 6.98 -19.43 6.15
CA PHE A 43 7.88 -19.46 4.99
C PHE A 43 9.34 -19.64 5.42
N GLN A 44 10.17 -20.06 4.47
CA GLN A 44 11.60 -20.15 4.70
C GLN A 44 12.17 -18.74 4.96
N PRO A 45 13.06 -18.55 5.96
CA PRO A 45 13.59 -17.21 6.26
C PRO A 45 14.25 -16.51 5.08
N PHE A 46 14.94 -17.26 4.20
CA PHE A 46 15.60 -16.65 3.04
C PHE A 46 14.63 -16.06 2.02
N ARG A 47 13.34 -16.45 2.05
CA ARG A 47 12.33 -15.84 1.18
C ARG A 47 12.19 -14.35 1.46
N ALA A 48 12.35 -13.94 2.73
CA ALA A 48 12.29 -12.53 3.08
C ALA A 48 13.37 -11.71 2.36
N ALA A 49 14.59 -12.25 2.24
CA ALA A 49 15.66 -11.57 1.53
C ALA A 49 15.39 -11.48 0.02
N GLN A 50 14.84 -12.52 -0.57
CA GLN A 50 14.48 -12.53 -1.99
C GLN A 50 13.39 -11.49 -2.28
N VAL A 51 12.34 -11.47 -1.49
CA VAL A 51 11.24 -10.50 -1.65
C VAL A 51 11.75 -9.08 -1.42
N ALA A 52 12.59 -8.86 -0.42
CA ALA A 52 13.17 -7.55 -0.13
C ALA A 52 14.00 -7.03 -1.31
N THR A 53 14.76 -7.88 -1.98
CA THR A 53 15.53 -7.50 -3.17
C THR A 53 14.60 -7.04 -4.29
N HIS A 54 13.55 -7.78 -4.57
CA HIS A 54 12.58 -7.39 -5.60
C HIS A 54 11.85 -6.10 -5.23
N TYR A 55 11.41 -6.00 -3.99
CA TYR A 55 10.61 -4.88 -3.54
C TYR A 55 11.41 -3.58 -3.43
N PHE A 56 12.58 -3.61 -2.78
CA PHE A 56 13.37 -2.40 -2.50
C PHE A 56 14.38 -2.07 -3.59
N SER A 57 15.02 -3.07 -4.19
CA SER A 57 16.07 -2.84 -5.18
C SER A 57 15.53 -2.79 -6.60
N HIS A 58 14.64 -3.70 -6.94
CA HIS A 58 14.02 -3.74 -8.27
C HIS A 58 12.72 -2.96 -8.35
N LEU A 59 12.22 -2.43 -7.24
CA LEU A 59 10.97 -1.68 -7.14
C LEU A 59 9.78 -2.43 -7.74
N SER A 60 9.78 -3.75 -7.60
CA SER A 60 8.72 -4.62 -8.10
C SER A 60 7.87 -5.16 -6.96
N ASN A 61 6.59 -4.90 -7.01
CA ASN A 61 5.60 -5.51 -6.11
C ASN A 61 4.74 -6.54 -6.84
N ASN A 62 5.10 -6.90 -8.06
CA ASN A 62 4.39 -7.90 -8.85
C ASN A 62 5.04 -9.26 -8.65
N PRO A 63 4.35 -10.23 -8.02
CA PRO A 63 4.91 -11.56 -7.79
C PRO A 63 5.36 -12.29 -9.05
N ASP A 64 4.77 -11.98 -10.19
CA ASP A 64 5.14 -12.61 -11.46
C ASP A 64 6.57 -12.29 -11.89
N ASP A 65 7.14 -11.19 -11.40
CA ASP A 65 8.52 -10.78 -11.68
C ASP A 65 9.53 -11.48 -10.77
N TRP A 66 9.07 -12.20 -9.76
CA TRP A 66 9.93 -12.82 -8.75
C TRP A 66 10.36 -14.22 -9.19
N THR A 67 11.22 -14.26 -10.19
CA THR A 67 11.59 -15.52 -10.86
C THR A 67 12.45 -16.45 -10.02
N ASP A 68 13.09 -15.96 -8.97
CA ASP A 68 13.88 -16.76 -8.04
C ASP A 68 13.01 -17.47 -6.97
N ILE A 69 11.71 -17.22 -6.97
CA ILE A 69 10.75 -17.87 -6.08
C ILE A 69 9.89 -18.81 -6.93
N PRO A 70 9.62 -20.04 -6.45
CA PRO A 70 8.77 -20.97 -7.20
C PRO A 70 7.41 -20.35 -7.52
N ALA A 71 6.94 -20.51 -8.75
CA ALA A 71 5.71 -19.89 -9.23
C ALA A 71 4.50 -20.20 -8.35
N ALA A 72 4.43 -21.42 -7.82
CA ALA A 72 3.33 -21.84 -6.97
C ALA A 72 3.28 -21.10 -5.62
N GLU A 73 4.40 -20.57 -5.16
CA GLU A 73 4.50 -19.90 -3.86
C GLU A 73 4.45 -18.37 -3.94
N ARG A 74 4.67 -17.81 -5.14
CA ARG A 74 4.79 -16.35 -5.32
C ARG A 74 3.62 -15.57 -4.76
N GLN A 75 2.40 -15.97 -5.11
CA GLN A 75 1.21 -15.23 -4.69
C GLN A 75 1.00 -15.31 -3.18
N ALA A 76 1.18 -16.47 -2.60
CA ALA A 76 1.03 -16.65 -1.14
C ALA A 76 2.05 -15.82 -0.38
N ILE A 77 3.30 -15.80 -0.84
CA ILE A 77 4.37 -15.02 -0.23
C ILE A 77 4.09 -13.52 -0.38
N ALA A 78 3.65 -13.07 -1.54
CA ALA A 78 3.30 -11.68 -1.78
C ALA A 78 2.17 -11.23 -0.87
N ASP A 79 1.11 -12.00 -0.77
CA ASP A 79 -0.05 -11.67 0.07
C ASP A 79 0.33 -11.61 1.56
N ALA A 80 1.26 -12.43 1.98
CA ALA A 80 1.68 -12.52 3.37
C ALA A 80 2.74 -11.47 3.76
N LEU A 81 3.77 -11.30 2.93
CA LEU A 81 4.90 -10.40 3.22
C LEU A 81 4.66 -8.97 2.73
N THR A 82 3.99 -8.81 1.63
CA THR A 82 3.70 -7.50 1.03
C THR A 82 2.19 -7.33 0.81
N PRO A 83 1.39 -7.30 1.90
CA PRO A 83 -0.04 -7.14 1.75
C PRO A 83 -0.37 -5.78 1.12
N LYS A 84 -1.47 -5.73 0.41
CA LYS A 84 -1.91 -4.51 -0.25
C LYS A 84 -2.37 -3.50 0.81
N MET A 85 -1.69 -2.38 0.90
CA MET A 85 -1.95 -1.35 1.89
C MET A 85 -2.86 -0.24 1.37
N ILE A 86 -2.82 -0.01 0.07
CA ILE A 86 -3.60 1.03 -0.58
C ILE A 86 -4.24 0.47 -1.85
N GLU A 87 -5.36 1.06 -2.21
CA GLU A 87 -6.09 0.67 -3.42
C GLU A 87 -6.41 1.92 -4.23
N LEU A 88 -6.13 1.86 -5.53
CA LEU A 88 -6.46 2.95 -6.43
C LEU A 88 -7.96 2.91 -6.73
N VAL A 89 -8.67 3.98 -6.34
CA VAL A 89 -10.11 4.08 -6.56
C VAL A 89 -10.40 4.70 -7.91
N THR A 90 -9.76 5.82 -8.22
CA THR A 90 -9.96 6.50 -9.49
C THR A 90 -8.77 7.39 -9.84
N THR A 91 -8.61 7.65 -11.11
CA THR A 91 -7.55 8.50 -11.65
C THR A 91 -8.19 9.54 -12.56
N ARG A 92 -7.75 10.78 -12.43
CA ARG A 92 -8.13 11.87 -13.34
C ARG A 92 -6.87 12.49 -13.92
N THR A 93 -6.87 12.69 -15.22
CA THR A 93 -5.79 13.41 -15.92
C THR A 93 -6.33 14.70 -16.49
N THR A 94 -5.53 15.76 -16.42
CA THR A 94 -5.85 17.07 -16.96
C THR A 94 -4.62 17.64 -17.66
N ASP A 95 -4.78 18.80 -18.30
CA ASP A 95 -3.68 19.49 -18.97
C ASP A 95 -2.93 18.62 -19.98
N GLY A 96 -3.70 17.86 -20.79
CA GLY A 96 -3.10 16.99 -21.79
C GLY A 96 -2.27 15.85 -21.22
N GLY A 97 -2.56 15.42 -19.98
CA GLY A 97 -1.82 14.38 -19.31
C GLY A 97 -0.69 14.88 -18.42
N MET A 98 -0.50 16.20 -18.32
CA MET A 98 0.57 16.78 -17.51
C MET A 98 0.26 16.77 -16.02
N THR A 99 -1.00 16.64 -15.65
CA THR A 99 -1.43 16.55 -14.28
C THR A 99 -2.28 15.31 -14.09
N ARG A 100 -1.95 14.52 -13.08
CA ARG A 100 -2.69 13.32 -12.75
C ARG A 100 -3.07 13.35 -11.27
N LYS A 101 -4.35 13.18 -11.00
CA LYS A 101 -4.87 13.04 -9.63
C LYS A 101 -5.33 11.62 -9.41
N ASP A 102 -4.82 11.00 -8.37
CA ASP A 102 -5.21 9.66 -7.97
C ASP A 102 -5.91 9.70 -6.61
N LEU A 103 -7.02 9.02 -6.52
CA LEU A 103 -7.72 8.82 -5.26
C LEU A 103 -7.42 7.41 -4.77
N TRP A 104 -6.86 7.33 -3.58
CA TRP A 104 -6.44 6.07 -2.95
C TRP A 104 -7.29 5.77 -1.74
N LYS A 105 -7.60 4.50 -1.56
CA LYS A 105 -8.24 4.01 -0.36
C LYS A 105 -7.22 3.26 0.48
N LEU A 106 -7.10 3.66 1.73
CA LEU A 106 -6.19 3.02 2.68
C LEU A 106 -6.84 1.76 3.28
N HIS A 107 -6.05 0.97 3.98
CA HIS A 107 -6.50 -0.28 4.59
C HIS A 107 -7.70 -0.11 5.55
N ASP A 108 -7.85 1.06 6.15
CA ASP A 108 -8.92 1.38 7.09
C ASP A 108 -10.12 2.08 6.44
N GLY A 109 -10.12 2.20 5.12
CA GLY A 109 -11.19 2.86 4.37
C GLY A 109 -11.03 4.36 4.20
N VAL A 110 -10.00 4.96 4.79
CA VAL A 110 -9.71 6.39 4.63
C VAL A 110 -9.26 6.67 3.21
N LEU A 111 -9.77 7.76 2.62
CA LEU A 111 -9.42 8.17 1.27
C LEU A 111 -8.34 9.24 1.31
N VAL A 112 -7.35 9.09 0.43
CA VAL A 112 -6.24 10.03 0.28
C VAL A 112 -6.09 10.38 -1.19
N GLU A 113 -5.84 11.64 -1.47
CA GLU A 113 -5.61 12.12 -2.83
C GLU A 113 -4.14 12.44 -3.04
N SER A 114 -3.59 12.00 -4.17
CA SER A 114 -2.25 12.36 -4.58
C SER A 114 -2.28 13.04 -5.94
N VAL A 115 -1.36 13.96 -6.16
CA VAL A 115 -1.28 14.72 -7.41
C VAL A 115 0.13 14.59 -7.97
N LEU A 116 0.22 14.14 -9.20
CA LEU A 116 1.47 14.12 -9.95
C LEU A 116 1.40 15.22 -11.02
N MET A 117 2.35 16.14 -10.96
CA MET A 117 2.45 17.21 -11.94
C MET A 117 3.76 17.09 -12.70
N LEU A 118 3.68 16.99 -14.02
CA LEU A 118 4.85 16.95 -14.86
C LEU A 118 5.20 18.38 -15.29
N SER A 119 6.44 18.79 -15.05
CA SER A 119 6.90 20.13 -15.41
C SER A 119 7.67 20.07 -16.73
N LEU A 120 7.29 20.94 -17.67
CA LEU A 120 8.01 21.08 -18.93
C LEU A 120 9.20 22.02 -18.83
N ILE A 121 9.37 22.67 -17.69
CA ILE A 121 10.43 23.67 -17.50
C ILE A 121 11.82 23.03 -17.52
N HIS A 122 11.91 21.76 -17.19
CA HIS A 122 13.18 21.04 -17.08
C HIS A 122 13.56 20.26 -18.34
N ILE A 123 12.85 20.47 -19.39
CA ILE A 123 13.10 19.80 -20.65
C ILE A 123 14.09 20.59 -21.49
#